data_80bf41f694143787afb16aa46b7cac6e
#
_entry.id   80bf41f694143787afb16aa46b7cac6e
#
_cell.length_a   1.000
_cell.length_b   1.000
_cell.length_c   1.000
_cell.angle_alpha   90.00
_cell.angle_beta   90.00
_cell.angle_gamma   90.00
#
_symmetry.space_group_name_H-M   'P 1'
#
loop_
_entity.id
_entity.type
_entity.pdbx_description
1 polymer ?
#
loop_
_entity_poly.entity_id
_entity_poly.type
_entity_poly.pdbx_seq_one_letter_code
_entity_poly.pdbx_strand_id
1 'polypeptide(L)'
;VYPFTGEPVITQALLTVAQMPLFVGVGGGTTTGPRVTELAMVAEMQGAAGVVINAPAPAETIETTMSMVDIPVIATVTEDDEITECKILAGAAIINVAAGARTTQVVASIRAHHPEIPILASGGGSEDRILATIEAGADAITWTPPSAQQLQSQMMAKYRGEA
;
A
#
# COMPACT_ATOMS: atom_id res chain seq x y z
N VAL A 1 -3.30 -7.10 0.21
CA VAL A 1 -2.64 -8.37 0.02
C VAL A 1 -3.29 -9.23 -1.04
N TYR A 2 -4.59 -9.37 -1.08
CA TYR A 2 -5.24 -10.12 -2.15
C TYR A 2 -5.73 -9.13 -3.22
N PRO A 3 -5.40 -9.33 -4.52
CA PRO A 3 -5.58 -8.26 -5.52
C PRO A 3 -7.04 -7.96 -5.88
N PHE A 4 -8.02 -8.74 -5.41
CA PHE A 4 -9.38 -8.63 -5.92
C PHE A 4 -10.40 -8.17 -4.88
N THR A 5 -10.47 -8.78 -3.73
CA THR A 5 -11.45 -8.45 -2.67
C THR A 5 -10.80 -8.66 -1.31
N GLY A 6 -11.06 -7.74 -0.38
CA GLY A 6 -10.66 -7.93 1.01
C GLY A 6 -11.40 -9.13 1.62
N GLU A 7 -10.64 -10.10 2.16
CA GLU A 7 -11.19 -11.29 2.80
C GLU A 7 -10.82 -11.29 4.29
N PRO A 8 -11.78 -11.04 5.19
CA PRO A 8 -11.53 -10.99 6.63
C PRO A 8 -10.84 -12.24 7.19
N VAL A 9 -11.14 -13.42 6.66
CA VAL A 9 -10.53 -14.68 7.09
C VAL A 9 -9.02 -14.72 6.77
N ILE A 10 -8.63 -14.23 5.59
CA ILE A 10 -7.21 -14.13 5.20
C ILE A 10 -6.50 -13.08 6.06
N THR A 11 -7.14 -11.94 6.27
CA THR A 11 -6.63 -10.87 7.14
C THR A 11 -6.36 -11.42 8.54
N GLN A 12 -7.34 -12.10 9.14
CA GLN A 12 -7.21 -12.69 10.47
C GLN A 12 -6.08 -13.74 10.54
N ALA A 13 -5.97 -14.61 9.52
CA ALA A 13 -4.91 -15.60 9.47
C ALA A 13 -3.52 -14.97 9.42
N LEU A 14 -3.35 -13.91 8.62
CA LEU A 14 -2.08 -13.19 8.53
C LEU A 14 -1.76 -12.45 9.84
N LEU A 15 -2.72 -11.77 10.43
CA LEU A 15 -2.54 -11.06 11.70
C LEU A 15 -2.19 -12.01 12.85
N THR A 16 -2.72 -13.24 12.82
CA THR A 16 -2.43 -14.26 13.86
C THR A 16 -0.96 -14.71 13.84
N VAL A 17 -0.31 -14.72 12.67
CA VAL A 17 1.07 -15.19 12.52
C VAL A 17 2.10 -14.07 12.35
N ALA A 18 1.65 -12.87 12.06
CA ALA A 18 2.54 -11.73 11.82
C ALA A 18 3.19 -11.26 13.14
N GLN A 19 4.50 -11.05 13.11
CA GLN A 19 5.26 -10.47 14.22
C GLN A 19 5.53 -8.96 14.02
N MET A 20 4.89 -8.36 13.03
CA MET A 20 5.04 -6.95 12.68
C MET A 20 3.68 -6.35 12.35
N PRO A 21 3.53 -5.01 12.43
CA PRO A 21 2.31 -4.33 12.02
C PRO A 21 1.95 -4.64 10.56
N LEU A 22 0.67 -4.88 10.28
CA LEU A 22 0.16 -5.15 8.93
C LEU A 22 -0.74 -4.03 8.45
N PHE A 23 -0.50 -3.56 7.24
CA PHE A 23 -1.44 -2.75 6.47
C PHE A 23 -2.26 -3.67 5.57
N VAL A 24 -3.57 -3.51 5.58
CA VAL A 24 -4.51 -4.43 4.96
C VAL A 24 -5.28 -3.75 3.83
N GLY A 25 -5.27 -4.35 2.64
CA GLY A 25 -6.08 -3.88 1.51
C GLY A 25 -7.57 -4.16 1.75
N VAL A 26 -8.41 -3.12 1.71
CA VAL A 26 -9.86 -3.23 1.98
C VAL A 26 -10.74 -2.97 0.77
N GLY A 27 -10.16 -2.60 -0.37
CA GLY A 27 -10.93 -2.40 -1.60
C GLY A 27 -10.52 -1.16 -2.38
N GLY A 28 -11.46 -0.58 -3.12
CA GLY A 28 -11.23 0.53 -4.03
C GLY A 28 -10.95 0.10 -5.47
N GLY A 29 -10.95 -1.21 -5.75
CA GLY A 29 -10.87 -1.78 -7.09
C GLY A 29 -12.19 -2.47 -7.45
N THR A 30 -12.24 -3.80 -7.35
CA THR A 30 -13.48 -4.58 -7.56
C THR A 30 -14.48 -4.44 -6.41
N THR A 31 -14.01 -4.23 -5.19
CA THR A 31 -14.85 -3.87 -4.04
C THR A 31 -14.96 -2.36 -3.96
N THR A 32 -16.19 -1.84 -3.99
CA THR A 32 -16.48 -0.40 -4.05
C THR A 32 -17.57 0.01 -3.06
N GLY A 33 -17.75 1.31 -2.88
CA GLY A 33 -18.82 1.88 -2.06
C GLY A 33 -18.69 1.54 -0.56
N PRO A 34 -19.83 1.46 0.17
CA PRO A 34 -19.84 1.25 1.63
C PRO A 34 -19.08 0.02 2.11
N ARG A 35 -19.01 -1.01 1.26
CA ARG A 35 -18.30 -2.25 1.59
C ARG A 35 -16.80 -2.06 1.86
N VAL A 36 -16.19 -1.05 1.26
CA VAL A 36 -14.78 -0.70 1.55
C VAL A 36 -14.63 -0.27 3.01
N THR A 37 -15.52 0.60 3.47
CA THR A 37 -15.54 1.09 4.85
C THR A 37 -15.88 -0.02 5.85
N GLU A 38 -16.84 -0.88 5.53
CA GLU A 38 -17.19 -2.04 6.36
C GLU A 38 -15.97 -2.98 6.53
N LEU A 39 -15.25 -3.26 5.46
CA LEU A 39 -14.02 -4.07 5.51
C LEU A 39 -12.89 -3.38 6.29
N ALA A 40 -12.80 -2.05 6.22
CA ALA A 40 -11.84 -1.29 7.02
C ALA A 40 -12.12 -1.41 8.52
N MET A 41 -13.39 -1.27 8.93
CA MET A 41 -13.81 -1.47 10.32
C MET A 41 -13.52 -2.88 10.81
N VAL A 42 -13.78 -3.90 9.98
CA VAL A 42 -13.47 -5.30 10.33
C VAL A 42 -11.95 -5.49 10.47
N ALA A 43 -11.14 -4.94 9.57
CA ALA A 43 -9.69 -5.03 9.64
C ALA A 43 -9.13 -4.37 10.91
N GLU A 44 -9.66 -3.21 11.29
CA GLU A 44 -9.33 -2.54 12.55
C GLU A 44 -9.65 -3.41 13.75
N MET A 45 -10.87 -3.95 13.85
CA MET A 45 -11.28 -4.86 14.94
C MET A 45 -10.43 -6.13 15.00
N GLN A 46 -9.86 -6.57 13.89
CA GLN A 46 -8.92 -7.69 13.83
C GLN A 46 -7.50 -7.31 14.26
N GLY A 47 -7.19 -6.02 14.44
CA GLY A 47 -5.89 -5.53 14.87
C GLY A 47 -4.95 -5.11 13.74
N ALA A 48 -5.46 -4.75 12.57
CA ALA A 48 -4.66 -4.15 11.51
C ALA A 48 -4.04 -2.83 11.96
N ALA A 49 -2.82 -2.54 11.53
CA ALA A 49 -2.13 -1.29 11.84
C ALA A 49 -2.55 -0.12 10.92
N GLY A 50 -3.27 -0.42 9.86
CA GLY A 50 -3.84 0.53 8.93
C GLY A 50 -4.48 -0.18 7.75
N VAL A 51 -5.24 0.57 6.96
CA VAL A 51 -5.96 0.03 5.79
C VAL A 51 -5.55 0.73 4.51
N VAL A 52 -5.47 -0.03 3.43
CA VAL A 52 -5.07 0.46 2.10
C VAL A 52 -6.27 0.43 1.16
N ILE A 53 -6.57 1.57 0.56
CA ILE A 53 -7.60 1.74 -0.44
C ILE A 53 -6.96 1.95 -1.81
N ASN A 54 -7.39 1.19 -2.82
CA ASN A 54 -6.81 1.19 -4.16
C ASN A 54 -7.14 2.45 -4.96
N ALA A 55 -6.31 2.72 -5.97
CA ALA A 55 -6.36 3.93 -6.80
C ALA A 55 -7.74 4.28 -7.41
N PRO A 56 -8.56 3.33 -7.90
CA PRO A 56 -9.87 3.67 -8.48
C PRO A 56 -10.90 4.25 -7.50
N ALA A 57 -10.67 4.12 -6.18
CA ALA A 57 -11.61 4.66 -5.19
C ALA A 57 -11.66 6.20 -5.25
N PRO A 58 -12.84 6.80 -5.22
CA PRO A 58 -12.98 8.24 -5.12
C PRO A 58 -12.59 8.76 -3.73
N ALA A 59 -12.30 10.06 -3.62
CA ALA A 59 -11.94 10.73 -2.37
C ALA A 59 -13.02 10.58 -1.28
N GLU A 60 -14.30 10.58 -1.65
CA GLU A 60 -15.43 10.34 -0.75
C GLU A 60 -15.32 9.00 0.01
N THR A 61 -14.78 7.95 -0.64
CA THR A 61 -14.53 6.67 0.04
C THR A 61 -13.46 6.80 1.11
N ILE A 62 -12.41 7.61 0.86
CA ILE A 62 -11.38 7.91 1.85
C ILE A 62 -11.97 8.63 3.04
N GLU A 63 -12.69 9.73 2.79
CA GLU A 63 -13.35 10.56 3.81
C GLU A 63 -14.31 9.73 4.68
N THR A 64 -15.18 8.94 4.04
CA THR A 64 -16.13 8.06 4.76
C THR A 64 -15.38 7.04 5.62
N THR A 65 -14.32 6.42 5.08
CA THR A 65 -13.56 5.43 5.84
C THR A 65 -12.82 6.09 7.01
N MET A 66 -12.20 7.25 6.81
CA MET A 66 -11.54 8.02 7.88
C MET A 66 -12.48 8.38 9.03
N SER A 67 -13.76 8.60 8.74
CA SER A 67 -14.76 8.91 9.78
C SER A 67 -15.20 7.69 10.59
N MET A 68 -14.86 6.48 10.17
CA MET A 68 -15.37 5.22 10.74
C MET A 68 -14.29 4.33 11.38
N VAL A 69 -13.01 4.66 11.17
CA VAL A 69 -11.87 3.92 11.75
C VAL A 69 -10.89 4.87 12.42
N ASP A 70 -10.22 4.41 13.47
CA ASP A 70 -9.19 5.15 14.20
C ASP A 70 -7.77 4.86 13.67
N ILE A 71 -7.62 3.80 12.85
CA ILE A 71 -6.34 3.43 12.25
C ILE A 71 -6.06 4.21 10.95
N PRO A 72 -4.79 4.42 10.57
CA PRO A 72 -4.43 5.14 9.36
C PRO A 72 -5.08 4.58 8.09
N VAL A 73 -5.66 5.45 7.27
CA VAL A 73 -6.14 5.13 5.93
C VAL A 73 -5.08 5.55 4.91
N ILE A 74 -4.60 4.57 4.13
CA ILE A 74 -3.61 4.74 3.08
C ILE A 74 -4.33 4.79 1.74
N ALA A 75 -4.23 5.91 1.03
CA ALA A 75 -4.80 6.07 -0.30
C ALA A 75 -3.77 5.74 -1.39
N THR A 76 -4.10 4.81 -2.29
CA THR A 76 -3.26 4.53 -3.45
C THR A 76 -3.54 5.52 -4.57
N VAL A 77 -2.48 5.99 -5.21
CA VAL A 77 -2.51 6.91 -6.34
C VAL A 77 -1.54 6.46 -7.44
N THR A 78 -1.79 6.89 -8.68
CA THR A 78 -0.96 6.54 -9.84
C THR A 78 -0.36 7.76 -10.52
N GLU A 79 -0.81 8.95 -10.18
CA GLU A 79 -0.39 10.24 -10.74
C GLU A 79 -0.42 11.32 -9.66
N ASP A 80 0.22 12.43 -9.92
CA ASP A 80 0.09 13.67 -9.15
C ASP A 80 -0.89 14.57 -9.90
N ASP A 81 -2.17 14.42 -9.60
CA ASP A 81 -3.29 15.05 -10.30
C ASP A 81 -4.36 15.55 -9.30
N GLU A 82 -5.42 16.15 -9.84
CA GLU A 82 -6.55 16.64 -9.05
C GLU A 82 -7.21 15.54 -8.20
N ILE A 83 -7.22 14.29 -8.67
CA ILE A 83 -7.78 13.15 -7.93
C ILE A 83 -6.92 12.83 -6.70
N THR A 84 -5.62 12.89 -6.86
CA THR A 84 -4.66 12.70 -5.76
C THR A 84 -4.81 13.82 -4.73
N GLU A 85 -4.91 15.06 -5.17
CA GLU A 85 -5.18 16.21 -4.29
C GLU A 85 -6.47 16.03 -3.50
N CYS A 86 -7.56 15.62 -4.16
CA CYS A 86 -8.82 15.33 -3.49
C CYS A 86 -8.70 14.23 -2.41
N LYS A 87 -7.88 13.19 -2.63
CA LYS A 87 -7.66 12.13 -1.64
C LYS A 87 -6.85 12.61 -0.43
N ILE A 88 -5.88 13.49 -0.66
CA ILE A 88 -5.10 14.12 0.41
C ILE A 88 -6.02 14.99 1.25
N LEU A 89 -6.82 15.85 0.62
CA LEU A 89 -7.78 16.71 1.29
C LEU A 89 -8.89 15.93 2.02
N ALA A 90 -9.25 14.74 1.55
CA ALA A 90 -10.18 13.83 2.23
C ALA A 90 -9.59 13.19 3.50
N GLY A 91 -8.32 13.48 3.84
CA GLY A 91 -7.69 13.07 5.07
C GLY A 91 -6.86 11.78 4.98
N ALA A 92 -6.47 11.33 3.77
CA ALA A 92 -5.56 10.19 3.66
C ALA A 92 -4.31 10.41 4.54
N ALA A 93 -4.06 9.48 5.47
CA ALA A 93 -2.95 9.58 6.41
C ALA A 93 -1.59 9.30 5.75
N ILE A 94 -1.59 8.47 4.71
CA ILE A 94 -0.40 8.08 3.94
C ILE A 94 -0.82 7.97 2.46
N ILE A 95 0.03 8.43 1.56
CA ILE A 95 -0.16 8.22 0.12
C ILE A 95 0.71 7.06 -0.34
N ASN A 96 0.09 6.04 -0.96
CA ASN A 96 0.79 4.93 -1.59
C ASN A 96 0.88 5.18 -3.10
N VAL A 97 2.06 5.51 -3.59
CA VAL A 97 2.31 5.75 -5.02
C VAL A 97 2.56 4.44 -5.75
N ALA A 98 1.67 4.07 -6.67
CA ALA A 98 1.72 2.82 -7.45
C ALA A 98 1.68 3.10 -8.96
N ALA A 99 2.64 3.89 -9.47
CA ALA A 99 2.69 4.38 -10.85
C ALA A 99 3.58 3.53 -11.79
N GLY A 100 3.99 2.34 -11.38
CA GLY A 100 4.83 1.45 -12.19
C GLY A 100 6.19 2.06 -12.52
N ALA A 101 6.51 2.21 -13.80
CA ALA A 101 7.77 2.80 -14.22
C ALA A 101 7.92 4.30 -13.85
N ARG A 102 6.80 5.00 -13.63
CA ARG A 102 6.77 6.43 -13.29
C ARG A 102 6.75 6.70 -11.77
N THR A 103 6.80 5.66 -10.94
CA THR A 103 6.66 5.80 -9.46
C THR A 103 7.63 6.85 -8.91
N THR A 104 8.91 6.81 -9.26
CA THR A 104 9.93 7.78 -8.80
C THR A 104 9.56 9.23 -9.15
N GLN A 105 9.07 9.46 -10.38
CA GLN A 105 8.68 10.80 -10.85
C GLN A 105 7.44 11.31 -10.11
N VAL A 106 6.44 10.45 -9.93
CA VAL A 106 5.20 10.80 -9.22
C VAL A 106 5.50 11.07 -7.74
N VAL A 107 6.38 10.28 -7.10
CA VAL A 107 6.85 10.55 -5.73
C VAL A 107 7.50 11.92 -5.62
N ALA A 108 8.43 12.25 -6.52
CA ALA A 108 9.11 13.55 -6.52
C ALA A 108 8.11 14.72 -6.68
N SER A 109 7.11 14.55 -7.55
CA SER A 109 6.07 15.55 -7.79
C SER A 109 5.19 15.77 -6.55
N ILE A 110 4.66 14.68 -5.97
CA ILE A 110 3.83 14.76 -4.75
C ILE A 110 4.64 15.35 -3.59
N ARG A 111 5.88 14.94 -3.39
CA ARG A 111 6.74 15.47 -2.33
C ARG A 111 7.00 16.98 -2.48
N ALA A 112 7.11 17.47 -3.71
CA ALA A 112 7.29 18.90 -3.96
C ALA A 112 6.05 19.74 -3.59
N HIS A 113 4.84 19.20 -3.80
CA HIS A 113 3.58 19.88 -3.45
C HIS A 113 3.17 19.66 -1.98
N HIS A 114 3.49 18.48 -1.44
CA HIS A 114 3.11 18.04 -0.09
C HIS A 114 4.34 17.56 0.70
N PRO A 115 5.18 18.46 1.20
CA PRO A 115 6.45 18.10 1.84
C PRO A 115 6.30 17.26 3.11
N GLU A 116 5.17 17.35 3.81
CA GLU A 116 4.96 16.69 5.11
C GLU A 116 4.15 15.37 5.01
N ILE A 117 3.52 15.08 3.86
CA ILE A 117 2.69 13.88 3.79
C ILE A 117 3.55 12.62 3.73
N PRO A 118 3.26 11.58 4.52
CA PRO A 118 3.98 10.32 4.41
C PRO A 118 3.72 9.64 3.05
N ILE A 119 4.79 9.25 2.36
CA ILE A 119 4.72 8.60 1.04
C ILE A 119 5.27 7.18 1.13
N LEU A 120 4.40 6.22 0.88
CA LEU A 120 4.73 4.83 0.62
C LEU A 120 4.81 4.64 -0.91
N ALA A 121 5.85 4.03 -1.43
CA ALA A 121 5.96 3.81 -2.87
C ALA A 121 6.00 2.33 -3.23
N SER A 122 5.15 1.94 -4.17
CA SER A 122 5.10 0.59 -4.73
C SER A 122 6.03 0.47 -5.93
N GLY A 123 6.97 -0.47 -5.92
CA GLY A 123 7.74 -0.73 -7.13
C GLY A 123 9.24 -0.82 -7.00
N GLY A 124 9.74 -1.52 -6.03
CA GLY A 124 11.14 -1.93 -5.97
C GLY A 124 11.42 -3.14 -6.87
N GLY A 125 11.59 -2.97 -8.17
CA GLY A 125 12.02 -4.06 -9.07
C GLY A 125 13.52 -4.27 -9.12
N SER A 126 14.32 -3.29 -8.69
CA SER A 126 15.77 -3.34 -8.59
C SER A 126 16.25 -2.39 -7.48
N GLU A 127 17.44 -2.63 -6.98
CA GLU A 127 18.06 -1.80 -5.94
C GLU A 127 18.20 -0.34 -6.38
N ASP A 128 18.66 -0.10 -7.61
CA ASP A 128 18.78 1.25 -8.18
C ASP A 128 17.45 2.01 -8.18
N ARG A 129 16.36 1.33 -8.52
CA ARG A 129 15.02 1.96 -8.52
C ARG A 129 14.53 2.24 -7.10
N ILE A 130 14.81 1.36 -6.16
CA ILE A 130 14.49 1.57 -4.74
C ILE A 130 15.21 2.82 -4.25
N LEU A 131 16.53 2.91 -4.46
CA LEU A 131 17.34 4.05 -4.06
C LEU A 131 16.84 5.35 -4.70
N ALA A 132 16.64 5.36 -6.02
CA ALA A 132 16.13 6.53 -6.73
C ALA A 132 14.75 6.98 -6.22
N THR A 133 13.90 6.04 -5.79
CA THR A 133 12.56 6.38 -5.26
C THR A 133 12.63 6.95 -3.83
N ILE A 134 13.56 6.46 -3.01
CA ILE A 134 13.84 7.04 -1.69
C ILE A 134 14.43 8.44 -1.84
N GLU A 135 15.41 8.63 -2.74
CA GLU A 135 16.00 9.94 -3.03
C GLU A 135 14.97 10.94 -3.57
N ALA A 136 13.95 10.46 -4.28
CA ALA A 136 12.82 11.27 -4.74
C ALA A 136 11.87 11.70 -3.62
N GLY A 137 12.03 11.18 -2.40
CA GLY A 137 11.26 11.58 -1.22
C GLY A 137 10.24 10.56 -0.73
N ALA A 138 10.32 9.28 -1.12
CA ALA A 138 9.51 8.24 -0.49
C ALA A 138 10.04 7.92 0.92
N ASP A 139 9.13 7.82 1.89
CA ASP A 139 9.46 7.47 3.28
C ASP A 139 9.59 5.95 3.46
N ALA A 140 8.89 5.17 2.63
CA ALA A 140 8.95 3.72 2.64
C ALA A 140 8.67 3.11 1.25
N ILE A 141 9.17 1.89 1.05
CA ILE A 141 9.01 1.14 -0.20
C ILE A 141 8.27 -0.16 0.07
N THR A 142 7.27 -0.46 -0.77
CA THR A 142 6.70 -1.80 -0.85
C THR A 142 7.29 -2.56 -2.02
N TRP A 143 7.63 -3.82 -1.81
CA TRP A 143 8.10 -4.71 -2.85
C TRP A 143 7.44 -6.09 -2.72
N THR A 144 7.36 -6.80 -3.83
CA THR A 144 6.82 -8.16 -3.82
C THR A 144 7.93 -9.12 -3.35
N PRO A 145 7.74 -9.85 -2.25
CA PRO A 145 8.73 -10.81 -1.79
C PRO A 145 8.93 -11.93 -2.82
N PRO A 146 10.13 -12.55 -2.87
CA PRO A 146 10.35 -13.70 -3.72
C PRO A 146 9.39 -14.83 -3.36
N SER A 147 8.93 -15.57 -4.37
CA SER A 147 8.08 -16.74 -4.14
C SER A 147 8.83 -17.83 -3.36
N ALA A 148 8.09 -18.72 -2.69
CA ALA A 148 8.67 -19.88 -2.00
C ALA A 148 9.56 -20.71 -2.93
N GLN A 149 9.17 -20.87 -4.20
CA GLN A 149 9.96 -21.57 -5.21
C GLN A 149 11.28 -20.85 -5.52
N GLN A 150 11.28 -19.52 -5.63
CA GLN A 150 12.49 -18.73 -5.84
C GLN A 150 13.44 -18.84 -4.65
N LEU A 151 12.91 -18.73 -3.42
CA LEU A 151 13.70 -18.89 -2.20
C LEU A 151 14.31 -20.28 -2.12
N GLN A 152 13.54 -21.34 -2.41
CA GLN A 152 14.02 -22.71 -2.43
C GLN A 152 15.12 -22.89 -3.47
N SER A 153 14.95 -22.36 -4.69
CA SER A 153 15.97 -22.43 -5.74
C SER A 153 17.26 -21.72 -5.33
N GLN A 154 17.18 -20.53 -4.73
CA GLN A 154 18.34 -19.79 -4.24
C GLN A 154 19.06 -20.55 -3.11
N MET A 155 18.32 -21.13 -2.17
CA MET A 155 18.89 -21.95 -1.11
C MET A 155 19.60 -23.18 -1.68
N MET A 156 19.00 -23.87 -2.63
CA MET A 156 19.59 -25.05 -3.27
C MET A 156 20.84 -24.70 -4.07
N ALA A 157 20.85 -23.58 -4.80
CA ALA A 157 22.03 -23.10 -5.49
C ALA A 157 23.19 -22.81 -4.51
N LYS A 158 22.90 -22.16 -3.39
CA LYS A 158 23.87 -21.91 -2.33
C LYS A 158 24.43 -23.22 -1.74
N TYR A 159 23.60 -24.23 -1.50
CA TYR A 159 24.04 -25.55 -1.02
C TYR A 159 24.93 -26.28 -2.02
N ARG A 160 24.74 -26.06 -3.34
CA ARG A 160 25.54 -26.66 -4.40
C ARG A 160 26.84 -25.89 -4.69
N GLY A 161 27.04 -24.73 -4.07
CA GLY A 161 28.18 -23.84 -4.35
C GLY A 161 28.13 -23.16 -5.73
N GLU A 162 26.91 -22.99 -6.27
CA GLU A 162 26.63 -22.37 -7.58
C GLU A 162 26.31 -20.85 -7.43
N ALA A 163 26.41 -20.26 -6.23
CA ALA A 163 26.08 -18.86 -5.91
C ALA A 163 27.35 -18.10 -5.50
#